data_1446acb67dfa699b5a1e59509d84d464
#
_entry.id   1446acb67dfa699b5a1e59509d84d464
#
_cell.length_a   1.000
_cell.length_b   1.000
_cell.length_c   1.000
_cell.angle_alpha   90.00
_cell.angle_beta   90.00
_cell.angle_gamma   90.00
#
_symmetry.space_group_name_H-M   'P 1'
#
loop_
_entity.id
_entity.type
_entity.pdbx_description
1 polymer ?
#
loop_
_entity_poly.entity_id
_entity_poly.type
_entity_poly.pdbx_seq_one_letter_code
_entity_poly.pdbx_strand_id
1 'polypeptide(L)'
;YSDFNLGTKVRHREDNDIWIAEWLNGSKGELNTWVAEDCDGIVSGLYEYDVAYRPEFADKLRFIPFPIDVKHAPLIADFAKVAFPPERPVRFFVGVQRSRSSYKGTDIMLRALRRLEAERPDEVQVVAVENLPFDEYKRAMLSCDVLLDQLYSYTPAMNALQAMAQGLVVVGGGEPESYDLLGCADIRPIINVLPDENDVYEKLRDLVDHKARIPQLSHESRLYTERYHDHLKVAQAYVDFWQSRKN
;
A
#
# COMPACT_ATOMS: atom_id res chain seq x y z
N TYR A 1 -1.44 6.04 18.53
CA TYR A 1 -1.53 4.62 18.13
C TYR A 1 -2.12 3.71 19.22
N SER A 2 -2.00 4.03 20.51
CA SER A 2 -2.49 3.17 21.61
C SER A 2 -4.02 3.05 21.67
N ASP A 3 -4.74 4.09 21.23
CA ASP A 3 -6.20 4.16 21.32
C ASP A 3 -6.89 3.72 20.00
N PHE A 4 -6.10 3.42 18.98
CA PHE A 4 -6.61 2.94 17.70
C PHE A 4 -6.66 1.42 17.67
N ASN A 5 -7.85 0.91 17.89
CA ASN A 5 -8.16 -0.44 17.42
C ASN A 5 -8.29 -0.39 15.89
N LEU A 6 -7.16 -0.55 15.20
CA LEU A 6 -7.14 -0.72 13.74
C LEU A 6 -7.72 -2.08 13.32
N GLY A 7 -8.50 -2.71 14.19
CA GLY A 7 -9.19 -3.96 13.93
C GLY A 7 -8.23 -5.08 13.55
N THR A 8 -8.54 -5.75 12.45
CA THR A 8 -7.78 -6.92 11.96
C THR A 8 -6.40 -6.60 11.41
N LYS A 9 -6.07 -5.33 11.19
CA LYS A 9 -4.78 -4.91 10.62
C LYS A 9 -3.70 -4.63 11.66
N VAL A 10 -4.04 -4.66 12.94
CA VAL A 10 -3.06 -4.49 14.02
C VAL A 10 -2.31 -5.80 14.23
N ARG A 11 -0.98 -5.70 14.23
CA ARG A 11 -0.13 -6.79 14.67
C ARG A 11 0.01 -6.72 16.18
N HIS A 12 -0.53 -7.69 16.91
CA HIS A 12 -0.23 -7.89 18.31
C HIS A 12 1.16 -8.52 18.46
N ARG A 13 2.10 -7.72 18.95
CA ARG A 13 3.40 -8.19 19.42
C ARG A 13 3.44 -7.95 20.93
N GLU A 14 4.06 -8.85 21.65
CA GLU A 14 4.22 -8.74 23.12
C GLU A 14 4.94 -7.46 23.54
N ASP A 15 5.80 -6.92 22.67
CA ASP A 15 6.57 -5.69 22.88
C ASP A 15 5.89 -4.40 22.37
N ASN A 16 4.75 -4.50 21.66
CA ASN A 16 4.08 -3.32 21.09
C ASN A 16 3.63 -2.33 22.14
N ASP A 17 3.02 -2.80 23.22
CA ASP A 17 2.49 -1.94 24.28
C ASP A 17 3.62 -1.19 24.98
N ILE A 18 4.77 -1.86 25.21
CA ILE A 18 5.96 -1.23 25.78
C ILE A 18 6.49 -0.16 24.85
N TRP A 19 6.64 -0.47 23.56
CA TRP A 19 7.15 0.46 22.56
C TRP A 19 6.21 1.67 22.37
N ILE A 20 4.90 1.45 22.35
CA ILE A 20 3.89 2.51 22.26
C ILE A 20 3.97 3.40 23.51
N ALA A 21 4.06 2.83 24.70
CA ALA A 21 4.17 3.57 25.94
C ALA A 21 5.47 4.40 26.00
N GLU A 22 6.60 3.83 25.57
CA GLU A 22 7.88 4.55 25.48
C GLU A 22 7.79 5.71 24.48
N TRP A 23 7.11 5.52 23.36
CA TRP A 23 6.93 6.59 22.37
C TRP A 23 6.04 7.70 22.89
N LEU A 24 4.88 7.35 23.46
CA LEU A 24 3.89 8.33 23.96
C LEU A 24 4.43 9.14 25.15
N ASN A 25 5.19 8.49 26.05
CA ASN A 25 5.76 9.14 27.23
C ASN A 25 7.18 9.67 27.01
N GLY A 26 7.72 9.54 25.82
CA GLY A 26 9.06 10.01 25.47
C GLY A 26 9.06 11.33 24.74
N SER A 27 10.26 11.91 24.60
CA SER A 27 10.47 13.20 23.93
C SER A 27 9.92 13.26 22.49
N LYS A 28 9.79 12.13 21.81
CA LYS A 28 9.19 12.06 20.46
C LYS A 28 7.68 12.28 20.49
N GLY A 29 6.99 11.71 21.46
CA GLY A 29 5.55 11.91 21.67
C GLY A 29 5.27 13.36 22.08
N GLU A 30 6.01 13.86 23.07
CA GLU A 30 5.91 15.27 23.51
C GLU A 30 6.14 16.25 22.34
N LEU A 31 7.19 16.07 21.55
CA LEU A 31 7.48 16.90 20.38
C LEU A 31 6.35 16.83 19.34
N ASN A 32 5.85 15.62 19.07
CA ASN A 32 4.76 15.43 18.11
C ASN A 32 3.48 16.16 18.56
N THR A 33 3.11 16.04 19.83
CA THR A 33 1.95 16.73 20.41
C THR A 33 2.13 18.24 20.33
N TRP A 34 3.27 18.75 20.79
CA TRP A 34 3.56 20.18 20.76
C TRP A 34 3.52 20.74 19.31
N VAL A 35 4.14 20.08 18.35
CA VAL A 35 4.08 20.50 16.94
C VAL A 35 2.65 20.46 16.40
N ALA A 36 1.88 19.43 16.76
CA ALA A 36 0.49 19.30 16.34
C ALA A 36 -0.40 20.41 16.94
N GLU A 37 -0.14 20.84 18.16
CA GLU A 37 -0.85 21.94 18.83
C GLU A 37 -0.51 23.31 18.21
N ASP A 38 0.77 23.57 17.93
CA ASP A 38 1.28 24.89 17.53
C ASP A 38 1.23 25.16 16.02
N CYS A 39 1.18 24.12 15.17
CA CYS A 39 1.17 24.31 13.72
C CYS A 39 -0.17 24.84 13.18
N ASP A 40 -0.12 25.60 12.09
CA ASP A 40 -1.31 26.15 11.42
C ASP A 40 -2.16 25.08 10.73
N GLY A 41 -1.59 23.95 10.36
CA GLY A 41 -2.30 22.87 9.68
C GLY A 41 -1.53 21.55 9.65
N ILE A 42 -2.28 20.46 9.63
CA ILE A 42 -1.77 19.09 9.59
C ILE A 42 -2.21 18.43 8.28
N VAL A 43 -1.30 17.77 7.60
CA VAL A 43 -1.63 16.94 6.44
C VAL A 43 -1.38 15.46 6.78
N SER A 44 -2.42 14.65 6.62
CA SER A 44 -2.30 13.18 6.66
C SER A 44 -2.27 12.60 5.24
N GLY A 45 -1.36 11.68 4.98
CA GLY A 45 -1.22 11.04 3.66
C GLY A 45 -1.74 9.61 3.58
N LEU A 46 -2.04 9.01 4.73
CA LEU A 46 -2.57 7.66 4.89
C LEU A 46 -3.74 7.68 5.87
N TYR A 47 -4.67 6.73 5.73
CA TYR A 47 -5.77 6.57 6.67
C TYR A 47 -5.27 6.39 8.11
N GLU A 48 -4.23 5.58 8.30
CA GLU A 48 -3.63 5.29 9.60
C GLU A 48 -3.09 6.56 10.30
N TYR A 49 -2.69 7.57 9.54
CA TYR A 49 -2.27 8.87 10.10
C TYR A 49 -3.47 9.80 10.31
N ASP A 50 -4.43 9.76 9.40
CA ASP A 50 -5.63 10.60 9.49
C ASP A 50 -6.40 10.32 10.79
N VAL A 51 -6.69 9.04 11.06
CA VAL A 51 -7.43 8.64 12.27
C VAL A 51 -6.68 8.95 13.57
N ALA A 52 -5.35 9.07 13.52
CA ALA A 52 -4.55 9.41 14.69
C ALA A 52 -4.68 10.88 15.11
N TYR A 53 -4.85 11.80 14.16
CA TYR A 53 -4.92 13.23 14.43
C TYR A 53 -6.35 13.77 14.44
N ARG A 54 -7.27 13.12 13.72
CA ARG A 54 -8.64 13.62 13.51
C ARG A 54 -9.45 13.85 14.78
N PRO A 55 -9.37 13.03 15.83
CA PRO A 55 -10.16 13.24 17.04
C PRO A 55 -9.88 14.59 17.72
N GLU A 56 -8.62 15.05 17.69
CA GLU A 56 -8.19 16.25 18.41
C GLU A 56 -7.97 17.47 17.49
N PHE A 57 -7.64 17.25 16.21
CA PHE A 57 -7.19 18.29 15.29
C PHE A 57 -8.00 18.36 14.00
N ALA A 58 -9.28 17.92 14.01
CA ALA A 58 -10.14 17.88 12.82
C ALA A 58 -10.26 19.21 12.08
N ASP A 59 -10.24 20.32 12.82
CA ASP A 59 -10.37 21.69 12.32
C ASP A 59 -9.16 22.15 11.48
N LYS A 60 -8.00 21.60 11.75
CA LYS A 60 -6.75 21.92 11.03
C LYS A 60 -6.13 20.73 10.30
N LEU A 61 -6.78 19.57 10.30
CA LEU A 61 -6.35 18.36 9.58
C LEU A 61 -6.94 18.31 8.18
N ARG A 62 -6.10 18.07 7.20
CA ARG A 62 -6.49 17.78 5.82
C ARG A 62 -5.89 16.45 5.37
N PHE A 63 -6.71 15.55 4.84
CA PHE A 63 -6.21 14.40 4.11
C PHE A 63 -5.76 14.82 2.70
N ILE A 64 -4.50 14.57 2.37
CA ILE A 64 -3.93 14.76 1.03
C ILE A 64 -3.07 13.52 0.76
N PRO A 65 -3.43 12.67 -0.21
CA PRO A 65 -2.77 11.40 -0.45
C PRO A 65 -1.32 11.56 -0.91
N PHE A 66 -0.54 10.49 -0.81
CA PHE A 66 0.84 10.50 -1.31
C PHE A 66 0.89 10.68 -2.83
N PRO A 67 1.85 11.49 -3.34
CA PRO A 67 2.02 11.75 -4.77
C PRO A 67 2.82 10.66 -5.47
N ILE A 68 2.46 10.37 -6.73
CA ILE A 68 3.26 9.56 -7.65
C ILE A 68 3.40 10.29 -8.99
N ASP A 69 4.59 10.28 -9.57
CA ASP A 69 4.79 10.74 -10.95
C ASP A 69 4.26 9.69 -11.92
N VAL A 70 2.94 9.71 -12.09
CA VAL A 70 2.24 8.78 -12.98
C VAL A 70 2.60 8.99 -14.44
N LYS A 71 2.91 10.22 -14.83
CA LYS A 71 3.22 10.56 -16.23
C LYS A 71 4.50 9.88 -16.72
N HIS A 72 5.51 9.78 -15.88
CA HIS A 72 6.82 9.21 -16.23
C HIS A 72 7.01 7.79 -15.65
N ALA A 73 5.99 7.21 -15.01
CA ALA A 73 6.04 5.83 -14.56
C ALA A 73 6.02 4.88 -15.78
N PRO A 74 7.05 4.04 -15.96
CA PRO A 74 7.07 3.07 -17.05
C PRO A 74 5.98 2.02 -16.81
N LEU A 75 5.33 1.57 -17.88
CA LEU A 75 4.31 0.53 -17.80
C LEU A 75 4.93 -0.87 -17.94
N ILE A 76 4.31 -1.86 -17.31
CA ILE A 76 4.66 -3.27 -17.53
C ILE A 76 4.44 -3.65 -18.99
N ALA A 77 5.22 -4.60 -19.50
CA ALA A 77 5.22 -4.99 -20.92
C ALA A 77 3.84 -5.45 -21.41
N ASP A 78 3.06 -6.06 -20.53
CA ASP A 78 1.75 -6.62 -20.87
C ASP A 78 0.58 -5.67 -20.56
N PHE A 79 0.84 -4.42 -20.16
CA PHE A 79 -0.21 -3.46 -19.78
C PHE A 79 -1.25 -3.22 -20.87
N ALA A 80 -0.83 -3.17 -22.13
CA ALA A 80 -1.73 -2.96 -23.26
C ALA A 80 -2.51 -4.22 -23.69
N LYS A 81 -2.24 -5.37 -23.10
CA LYS A 81 -2.94 -6.61 -23.44
C LYS A 81 -4.34 -6.63 -22.83
N VAL A 82 -5.31 -7.02 -23.64
CA VAL A 82 -6.72 -7.16 -23.20
C VAL A 82 -6.96 -8.48 -22.49
N ALA A 83 -6.13 -9.50 -22.76
CA ALA A 83 -6.25 -10.82 -22.18
C ALA A 83 -4.92 -11.32 -21.60
N PHE A 84 -5.00 -11.96 -20.45
CA PHE A 84 -3.85 -12.62 -19.84
C PHE A 84 -3.54 -13.91 -20.61
N PRO A 85 -2.28 -14.17 -21.03
CA PRO A 85 -1.93 -15.39 -21.76
C PRO A 85 -2.17 -16.64 -20.89
N PRO A 86 -3.01 -17.59 -21.31
CA PRO A 86 -3.44 -18.70 -20.46
C PRO A 86 -2.29 -19.64 -20.03
N GLU A 87 -1.29 -19.83 -20.89
CA GLU A 87 -0.14 -20.70 -20.60
C GLU A 87 0.96 -20.00 -19.76
N ARG A 88 0.89 -18.67 -19.60
CA ARG A 88 1.91 -17.93 -18.84
C ARG A 88 1.64 -18.00 -17.34
N PRO A 89 2.64 -18.30 -16.51
CA PRO A 89 2.48 -18.17 -15.06
C PRO A 89 2.25 -16.71 -14.65
N VAL A 90 1.50 -16.52 -13.57
CA VAL A 90 1.39 -15.22 -12.89
C VAL A 90 2.69 -14.97 -12.13
N ARG A 91 3.32 -13.83 -12.40
CA ARG A 91 4.60 -13.43 -11.79
C ARG A 91 4.34 -12.47 -10.63
N PHE A 92 4.70 -12.93 -9.44
CA PHE A 92 4.54 -12.20 -8.20
C PHE A 92 5.86 -11.60 -7.75
N PHE A 93 5.86 -10.30 -7.48
CA PHE A 93 6.99 -9.57 -6.95
C PHE A 93 6.87 -9.37 -5.44
N VAL A 94 7.94 -9.63 -4.70
CA VAL A 94 8.04 -9.37 -3.26
C VAL A 94 9.37 -8.70 -2.95
N GLY A 95 9.32 -7.46 -2.47
CA GLY A 95 10.50 -6.78 -1.94
C GLY A 95 10.72 -7.13 -0.46
N VAL A 96 11.76 -7.88 -0.16
CA VAL A 96 12.07 -8.31 1.21
C VAL A 96 13.07 -7.36 1.86
N GLN A 97 12.68 -6.76 2.96
CA GLN A 97 13.57 -6.04 3.88
C GLN A 97 13.60 -6.82 5.20
N ARG A 98 14.67 -7.60 5.45
CA ARG A 98 14.75 -8.50 6.63
C ARG A 98 14.45 -7.79 7.94
N SER A 99 15.01 -6.60 8.14
CA SER A 99 14.79 -5.81 9.36
C SER A 99 13.35 -5.33 9.56
N ARG A 100 12.54 -5.31 8.50
CA ARG A 100 11.14 -4.85 8.51
C ARG A 100 10.15 -5.94 8.11
N SER A 101 10.61 -7.15 7.80
CA SER A 101 9.75 -8.22 7.29
C SER A 101 8.62 -8.55 8.26
N SER A 102 8.95 -8.74 9.53
CA SER A 102 7.93 -8.98 10.55
C SER A 102 7.05 -7.77 10.86
N TYR A 103 7.58 -6.54 10.72
CA TYR A 103 6.81 -5.29 10.89
C TYR A 103 5.79 -5.09 9.77
N LYS A 104 6.16 -5.44 8.53
CA LYS A 104 5.28 -5.33 7.37
C LYS A 104 4.41 -6.56 7.13
N GLY A 105 4.71 -7.69 7.76
CA GLY A 105 4.05 -8.97 7.50
C GLY A 105 4.45 -9.62 6.17
N THR A 106 5.54 -9.17 5.53
CA THR A 106 6.01 -9.73 4.26
C THR A 106 6.53 -11.17 4.41
N ASP A 107 6.93 -11.57 5.60
CA ASP A 107 7.27 -12.96 5.95
C ASP A 107 6.05 -13.89 5.84
N ILE A 108 4.89 -13.46 6.31
CA ILE A 108 3.63 -14.19 6.20
C ILE A 108 3.19 -14.28 4.73
N MET A 109 3.20 -13.13 4.03
CA MET A 109 2.85 -13.09 2.60
C MET A 109 3.75 -14.00 1.76
N LEU A 110 5.05 -14.00 2.03
CA LEU A 110 6.00 -14.82 1.28
C LEU A 110 5.81 -16.31 1.55
N ARG A 111 5.47 -16.71 2.79
CA ARG A 111 5.16 -18.13 3.09
C ARG A 111 3.93 -18.60 2.33
N ALA A 112 2.84 -17.82 2.37
CA ALA A 112 1.62 -18.11 1.62
C ALA A 112 1.89 -18.24 0.10
N LEU A 113 2.67 -17.30 -0.46
CA LEU A 113 3.02 -17.32 -1.87
C LEU A 113 3.92 -18.50 -2.25
N ARG A 114 4.91 -18.85 -1.43
CA ARG A 114 5.78 -20.02 -1.67
C ARG A 114 5.02 -21.34 -1.57
N ARG A 115 4.04 -21.42 -0.67
CA ARG A 115 3.13 -22.57 -0.62
C ARG A 115 2.36 -22.71 -1.93
N LEU A 116 1.80 -21.63 -2.44
CA LEU A 116 1.06 -21.65 -3.71
C LEU A 116 1.96 -22.00 -4.91
N GLU A 117 3.19 -21.45 -4.95
CA GLU A 117 4.18 -21.80 -5.99
C GLU A 117 4.56 -23.29 -5.97
N ALA A 118 4.73 -23.86 -4.78
CA ALA A 118 5.03 -25.30 -4.64
C ALA A 118 3.87 -26.21 -5.09
N GLU A 119 2.63 -25.78 -4.87
CA GLU A 119 1.44 -26.51 -5.29
C GLU A 119 1.15 -26.34 -6.80
N ARG A 120 1.53 -25.19 -7.39
CA ARG A 120 1.23 -24.81 -8.78
C ARG A 120 2.45 -24.21 -9.51
N PRO A 121 3.53 -24.98 -9.68
CA PRO A 121 4.81 -24.49 -10.21
C PRO A 121 4.73 -23.98 -11.66
N ASP A 122 3.78 -24.50 -12.46
CA ASP A 122 3.58 -24.07 -13.85
C ASP A 122 2.70 -22.82 -13.98
N GLU A 123 2.00 -22.43 -12.92
CA GLU A 123 1.06 -21.31 -12.94
C GLU A 123 1.53 -20.10 -12.13
N VAL A 124 2.50 -20.27 -11.23
CA VAL A 124 2.99 -19.27 -10.31
C VAL A 124 4.50 -19.12 -10.40
N GLN A 125 4.98 -17.90 -10.52
CA GLN A 125 6.40 -17.59 -10.48
C GLN A 125 6.65 -16.51 -9.43
N VAL A 126 7.55 -16.76 -8.49
CA VAL A 126 7.90 -15.82 -7.42
C VAL A 126 9.23 -15.13 -7.71
N VAL A 127 9.19 -13.82 -7.76
CA VAL A 127 10.35 -12.93 -7.86
C VAL A 127 10.53 -12.22 -6.53
N ALA A 128 11.20 -12.88 -5.58
CA ALA A 128 11.54 -12.29 -4.30
C ALA A 128 12.93 -11.65 -4.38
N VAL A 129 13.01 -10.36 -4.08
CA VAL A 129 14.26 -9.60 -4.15
C VAL A 129 14.62 -9.01 -2.79
N GLU A 130 15.90 -8.98 -2.49
CA GLU A 130 16.43 -8.45 -1.24
C GLU A 130 17.65 -7.56 -1.50
N ASN A 131 17.67 -6.39 -0.85
CA ASN A 131 18.83 -5.47 -0.89
C ASN A 131 19.30 -5.08 -2.30
N LEU A 132 18.40 -5.02 -3.28
CA LEU A 132 18.73 -4.53 -4.62
C LEU A 132 18.91 -3.01 -4.65
N PRO A 133 19.84 -2.50 -5.48
CA PRO A 133 19.84 -1.10 -5.88
C PRO A 133 18.48 -0.70 -6.46
N PHE A 134 18.06 0.55 -6.22
CA PHE A 134 16.72 1.01 -6.55
C PHE A 134 16.31 0.80 -8.02
N ASP A 135 17.26 1.02 -8.97
CA ASP A 135 16.96 0.83 -10.39
C ASP A 135 16.84 -0.64 -10.80
N GLU A 136 17.56 -1.53 -10.12
CA GLU A 136 17.40 -2.98 -10.32
C GLU A 136 16.09 -3.49 -9.70
N TYR A 137 15.74 -2.97 -8.53
CA TYR A 137 14.46 -3.22 -7.88
C TYR A 137 13.28 -2.85 -8.80
N LYS A 138 13.30 -1.64 -9.38
CA LYS A 138 12.26 -1.19 -10.32
C LYS A 138 12.18 -2.08 -11.56
N ARG A 139 13.34 -2.48 -12.13
CA ARG A 139 13.37 -3.37 -13.31
C ARG A 139 12.81 -4.75 -12.99
N ALA A 140 13.15 -5.31 -11.82
CA ALA A 140 12.61 -6.59 -11.38
C ALA A 140 11.08 -6.51 -11.19
N MET A 141 10.58 -5.44 -10.58
CA MET A 141 9.16 -5.19 -10.42
C MET A 141 8.44 -5.11 -11.77
N LEU A 142 8.98 -4.37 -12.75
CA LEU A 142 8.40 -4.23 -14.09
C LEU A 142 8.30 -5.55 -14.88
N SER A 143 9.03 -6.58 -14.48
CA SER A 143 8.93 -7.92 -15.08
C SER A 143 7.79 -8.77 -14.53
N CYS A 144 7.05 -8.26 -13.54
CA CYS A 144 6.01 -8.99 -12.81
C CYS A 144 4.60 -8.44 -13.11
N ASP A 145 3.59 -9.18 -12.67
CA ASP A 145 2.17 -8.86 -12.84
C ASP A 145 1.55 -8.33 -11.55
N VAL A 146 2.03 -8.83 -10.42
CA VAL A 146 1.45 -8.63 -9.10
C VAL A 146 2.54 -8.25 -8.11
N LEU A 147 2.29 -7.22 -7.29
CA LEU A 147 3.13 -6.88 -6.13
C LEU A 147 2.45 -7.34 -4.84
N LEU A 148 3.19 -8.03 -3.96
CA LEU A 148 2.83 -8.19 -2.57
C LEU A 148 3.52 -7.09 -1.77
N ASP A 149 2.74 -6.16 -1.15
CA ASP A 149 3.32 -4.99 -0.47
C ASP A 149 3.45 -5.21 1.04
N GLN A 150 2.37 -5.07 1.80
CA GLN A 150 2.39 -5.22 3.27
C GLN A 150 1.02 -5.60 3.82
N LEU A 151 1.00 -6.37 4.94
CA LEU A 151 -0.22 -6.84 5.59
C LEU A 151 -0.80 -5.83 6.59
N TYR A 152 0.08 -5.17 7.35
CA TYR A 152 -0.33 -4.30 8.48
C TYR A 152 -0.52 -2.87 8.00
N SER A 153 -1.45 -2.67 7.04
CA SER A 153 -1.76 -1.38 6.45
C SER A 153 -3.21 -1.33 5.96
N TYR A 154 -3.87 -0.22 6.17
CA TYR A 154 -5.17 0.09 5.57
C TYR A 154 -5.03 0.69 4.17
N THR A 155 -3.94 1.42 3.94
CA THR A 155 -3.74 2.27 2.77
C THR A 155 -2.50 1.83 1.99
N PRO A 156 -2.52 1.86 0.65
CA PRO A 156 -1.31 1.63 -0.14
C PRO A 156 -0.28 2.74 0.12
N ALA A 157 0.95 2.34 0.42
CA ALA A 157 2.08 3.27 0.57
C ALA A 157 2.86 3.42 -0.74
N MET A 158 3.96 4.18 -0.71
CA MET A 158 4.73 4.58 -1.91
C MET A 158 5.13 3.41 -2.81
N ASN A 159 5.49 2.25 -2.26
CA ASN A 159 5.87 1.08 -3.06
C ASN A 159 4.67 0.50 -3.84
N ALA A 160 3.53 0.36 -3.17
CA ALA A 160 2.29 -0.06 -3.81
C ALA A 160 1.85 0.94 -4.89
N LEU A 161 1.86 2.24 -4.58
CA LEU A 161 1.49 3.30 -5.53
C LEU A 161 2.41 3.32 -6.75
N GLN A 162 3.72 3.09 -6.56
CA GLN A 162 4.66 2.97 -7.67
C GLN A 162 4.34 1.77 -8.56
N ALA A 163 4.03 0.61 -7.97
CA ALA A 163 3.63 -0.57 -8.73
C ALA A 163 2.32 -0.36 -9.48
N MET A 164 1.31 0.23 -8.83
CA MET A 164 0.02 0.56 -9.45
C MET A 164 0.18 1.55 -10.61
N ALA A 165 1.03 2.56 -10.47
CA ALA A 165 1.36 3.49 -11.54
C ALA A 165 2.04 2.81 -12.74
N GLN A 166 2.71 1.71 -12.53
CA GLN A 166 3.29 0.86 -13.57
C GLN A 166 2.31 -0.16 -14.16
N GLY A 167 1.12 -0.29 -13.56
CA GLY A 167 0.09 -1.23 -13.98
C GLY A 167 0.19 -2.61 -13.34
N LEU A 168 0.92 -2.77 -12.24
CA LEU A 168 0.86 -4.02 -11.48
C LEU A 168 -0.42 -4.07 -10.65
N VAL A 169 -0.92 -5.29 -10.46
CA VAL A 169 -1.93 -5.57 -9.43
C VAL A 169 -1.25 -5.56 -8.06
N VAL A 170 -1.89 -4.99 -7.05
CA VAL A 170 -1.35 -4.96 -5.68
C VAL A 170 -2.16 -5.84 -4.76
N VAL A 171 -1.45 -6.66 -3.98
CA VAL A 171 -2.00 -7.43 -2.85
C VAL A 171 -1.45 -6.80 -1.56
N GLY A 172 -2.34 -6.33 -0.68
CA GLY A 172 -1.93 -5.63 0.54
C GLY A 172 -3.06 -4.86 1.20
N GLY A 173 -2.73 -3.69 1.75
CA GLY A 173 -3.71 -2.80 2.37
C GLY A 173 -4.58 -2.09 1.35
N GLY A 174 -5.87 -2.40 1.36
CA GLY A 174 -6.90 -1.80 0.51
C GLY A 174 -8.25 -1.82 1.22
N GLU A 175 -8.26 -1.39 2.49
CA GLU A 175 -9.48 -1.38 3.29
C GLU A 175 -10.49 -0.33 2.79
N PRO A 176 -11.81 -0.57 2.98
CA PRO A 176 -12.87 0.35 2.56
C PRO A 176 -12.64 1.77 3.06
N GLU A 177 -12.18 1.93 4.29
CA GLU A 177 -11.95 3.22 4.93
C GLU A 177 -10.95 4.09 4.18
N SER A 178 -9.94 3.49 3.56
CA SER A 178 -8.95 4.22 2.76
C SER A 178 -9.56 4.76 1.45
N TYR A 179 -10.45 4.01 0.84
CA TYR A 179 -11.19 4.46 -0.35
C TYR A 179 -12.22 5.54 -0.01
N ASP A 180 -12.91 5.40 1.12
CA ASP A 180 -13.91 6.37 1.58
C ASP A 180 -13.25 7.72 1.88
N LEU A 181 -12.06 7.71 2.49
CA LEU A 181 -11.29 8.92 2.77
C LEU A 181 -10.84 9.65 1.49
N LEU A 182 -10.57 8.90 0.42
CA LEU A 182 -10.27 9.44 -0.92
C LEU A 182 -11.51 9.86 -1.70
N GLY A 183 -12.72 9.49 -1.26
CA GLY A 183 -13.95 9.63 -2.04
C GLY A 183 -13.98 8.72 -3.28
N CYS A 184 -13.29 7.59 -3.23
CA CYS A 184 -13.19 6.62 -4.31
C CYS A 184 -14.29 5.55 -4.19
N ALA A 185 -15.41 5.72 -4.92
CA ALA A 185 -16.54 4.81 -4.82
C ALA A 185 -16.57 3.73 -5.92
N ASP A 186 -15.94 3.98 -7.06
CA ASP A 186 -16.16 3.25 -8.32
C ASP A 186 -15.09 2.20 -8.67
N ILE A 187 -13.89 2.32 -8.14
CA ILE A 187 -12.78 1.37 -8.40
C ILE A 187 -12.09 0.95 -7.12
N ARG A 188 -11.81 -0.35 -6.98
CA ARG A 188 -11.10 -0.93 -5.83
C ARG A 188 -10.08 -1.96 -6.33
N PRO A 189 -8.98 -1.52 -6.94
CA PRO A 189 -8.05 -2.40 -7.65
C PRO A 189 -7.15 -3.24 -6.74
N ILE A 190 -7.05 -2.89 -5.45
CA ILE A 190 -6.17 -3.58 -4.51
C ILE A 190 -6.87 -4.83 -4.00
N ILE A 191 -6.19 -5.96 -4.08
CA ILE A 191 -6.62 -7.20 -3.44
C ILE A 191 -6.29 -7.08 -1.96
N ASN A 192 -7.30 -6.71 -1.18
CA ASN A 192 -7.17 -6.55 0.26
C ASN A 192 -7.02 -7.89 0.95
N VAL A 193 -6.06 -7.98 1.87
CA VAL A 193 -5.73 -9.19 2.63
C VAL A 193 -5.71 -8.91 4.13
N LEU A 194 -6.11 -9.90 4.91
CA LEU A 194 -5.96 -9.88 6.37
C LEU A 194 -4.55 -10.33 6.78
N PRO A 195 -4.08 -9.96 7.99
CA PRO A 195 -2.80 -10.44 8.52
C PRO A 195 -2.85 -11.92 8.95
N ASP A 196 -3.25 -12.77 8.04
CA ASP A 196 -3.40 -14.21 8.21
C ASP A 196 -2.85 -14.92 6.97
N GLU A 197 -2.03 -15.97 7.16
CA GLU A 197 -1.39 -16.70 6.06
C GLU A 197 -2.39 -17.40 5.15
N ASN A 198 -3.49 -17.93 5.72
CA ASN A 198 -4.51 -18.62 4.92
C ASN A 198 -5.34 -17.61 4.12
N ASP A 199 -5.69 -16.44 4.69
CA ASP A 199 -6.40 -15.40 3.92
C ASP A 199 -5.54 -14.94 2.73
N VAL A 200 -4.25 -14.68 2.94
CA VAL A 200 -3.32 -14.33 1.86
C VAL A 200 -3.28 -15.45 0.81
N TYR A 201 -3.09 -16.71 1.24
CA TYR A 201 -3.04 -17.85 0.34
C TYR A 201 -4.32 -17.97 -0.52
N GLU A 202 -5.51 -17.89 0.10
CA GLU A 202 -6.79 -18.00 -0.60
C GLU A 202 -6.99 -16.88 -1.62
N LYS A 203 -6.59 -15.63 -1.29
CA LYS A 203 -6.66 -14.48 -2.21
C LYS A 203 -5.70 -14.63 -3.40
N LEU A 204 -4.49 -15.14 -3.16
CA LEU A 204 -3.52 -15.39 -4.22
C LEU A 204 -3.99 -16.55 -5.12
N ARG A 205 -4.54 -17.61 -4.53
CA ARG A 205 -5.13 -18.73 -5.27
C ARG A 205 -6.28 -18.28 -6.16
N ASP A 206 -7.23 -17.49 -5.59
CA ASP A 206 -8.36 -16.93 -6.36
C ASP A 206 -7.87 -16.09 -7.55
N LEU A 207 -6.82 -15.28 -7.35
CA LEU A 207 -6.24 -14.50 -8.44
C LEU A 207 -5.64 -15.38 -9.54
N VAL A 208 -4.96 -16.47 -9.20
CA VAL A 208 -4.39 -17.42 -10.17
C VAL A 208 -5.50 -18.19 -10.89
N ASP A 209 -6.52 -18.66 -10.17
CA ASP A 209 -7.69 -19.34 -10.73
C ASP A 209 -8.46 -18.45 -11.72
N HIS A 210 -8.47 -17.15 -11.48
CA HIS A 210 -9.15 -16.15 -12.28
C HIS A 210 -8.18 -15.15 -12.92
N LYS A 211 -7.00 -15.60 -13.37
CA LYS A 211 -5.95 -14.72 -13.94
C LYS A 211 -6.40 -13.90 -15.15
N ALA A 212 -7.50 -14.29 -15.80
CA ALA A 212 -8.13 -13.49 -16.84
C ALA A 212 -8.57 -12.07 -16.37
N ARG A 213 -8.70 -11.84 -15.06
CA ARG A 213 -9.03 -10.54 -14.44
C ARG A 213 -7.81 -9.62 -14.33
N ILE A 214 -6.58 -10.15 -14.43
CA ILE A 214 -5.35 -9.37 -14.20
C ILE A 214 -5.26 -8.14 -15.10
N PRO A 215 -5.56 -8.19 -16.43
CA PRO A 215 -5.51 -6.99 -17.28
C PRO A 215 -6.47 -5.89 -16.81
N GLN A 216 -7.70 -6.24 -16.40
CA GLN A 216 -8.65 -5.29 -15.86
C GLN A 216 -8.13 -4.66 -14.56
N LEU A 217 -7.68 -5.46 -13.60
CA LEU A 217 -7.13 -4.97 -12.34
C LEU A 217 -5.88 -4.09 -12.56
N SER A 218 -5.06 -4.43 -13.54
CA SER A 218 -3.90 -3.65 -13.97
C SER A 218 -4.31 -2.25 -14.45
N HIS A 219 -5.31 -2.16 -15.32
CA HIS A 219 -5.84 -0.87 -15.79
C HIS A 219 -6.49 -0.06 -14.65
N GLU A 220 -7.24 -0.71 -13.77
CA GLU A 220 -7.86 -0.06 -12.62
C GLU A 220 -6.80 0.45 -11.64
N SER A 221 -5.69 -0.30 -11.42
CA SER A 221 -4.54 0.13 -10.61
C SER A 221 -3.94 1.43 -11.17
N ARG A 222 -3.69 1.46 -12.46
CA ARG A 222 -3.18 2.66 -13.14
C ARG A 222 -4.16 3.83 -13.03
N LEU A 223 -5.43 3.61 -13.32
CA LEU A 223 -6.48 4.63 -13.25
C LEU A 223 -6.63 5.21 -11.84
N TYR A 224 -6.53 4.36 -10.81
CA TYR A 224 -6.56 4.77 -9.42
C TYR A 224 -5.43 5.77 -9.10
N THR A 225 -4.19 5.46 -9.51
CA THR A 225 -3.06 6.39 -9.30
C THR A 225 -3.18 7.67 -10.10
N GLU A 226 -3.67 7.64 -11.33
CA GLU A 226 -3.90 8.82 -12.15
C GLU A 226 -4.99 9.75 -11.58
N ARG A 227 -6.03 9.18 -10.98
CA ARG A 227 -7.12 9.96 -10.41
C ARG A 227 -6.77 10.60 -9.09
N TYR A 228 -6.17 9.84 -8.18
CA TYR A 228 -6.05 10.21 -6.77
C TYR A 228 -4.63 10.53 -6.32
N HIS A 229 -3.60 10.05 -7.02
CA HIS A 229 -2.21 10.15 -6.61
C HIS A 229 -1.31 10.89 -7.60
N ASP A 230 -1.87 11.50 -8.65
CA ASP A 230 -1.09 12.33 -9.58
C ASP A 230 -0.39 13.44 -8.82
N HIS A 231 0.96 13.48 -8.94
CA HIS A 231 1.81 14.39 -8.17
C HIS A 231 1.48 15.86 -8.39
N LEU A 232 0.99 16.25 -9.57
CA LEU A 232 0.63 17.64 -9.85
C LEU A 232 -0.67 18.01 -9.13
N LYS A 233 -1.67 17.12 -9.14
CA LYS A 233 -2.92 17.31 -8.41
C LYS A 233 -2.68 17.36 -6.90
N VAL A 234 -1.85 16.44 -6.40
CA VAL A 234 -1.49 16.38 -4.98
C VAL A 234 -0.72 17.65 -4.57
N ALA A 235 0.26 18.10 -5.37
CA ALA A 235 0.99 19.33 -5.10
C ALA A 235 0.05 20.54 -5.05
N GLN A 236 -0.90 20.64 -5.99
CA GLN A 236 -1.91 21.71 -5.97
C GLN A 236 -2.77 21.67 -4.69
N ALA A 237 -3.19 20.48 -4.25
CA ALA A 237 -3.95 20.34 -3.01
C ALA A 237 -3.18 20.81 -1.78
N TYR A 238 -1.85 20.60 -1.73
CA TYR A 238 -0.99 21.18 -0.68
C TYR A 238 -0.94 22.71 -0.75
N VAL A 239 -0.77 23.29 -1.94
CA VAL A 239 -0.75 24.76 -2.12
C VAL A 239 -2.08 25.36 -1.68
N ASP A 240 -3.20 24.79 -2.12
CA ASP A 240 -4.54 25.27 -1.76
C ASP A 240 -4.78 25.21 -0.24
N PHE A 241 -4.33 24.13 0.39
CA PHE A 241 -4.43 23.98 1.84
C PHE A 241 -3.60 25.01 2.58
N TRP A 242 -2.34 25.24 2.20
CA TRP A 242 -1.49 26.26 2.83
C TRP A 242 -2.03 27.67 2.65
N GLN A 243 -2.60 27.98 1.48
CA GLN A 243 -3.21 29.28 1.24
C GLN A 243 -4.45 29.49 2.12
N SER A 244 -5.26 28.44 2.33
CA SER A 244 -6.44 28.51 3.18
C SER A 244 -6.13 28.73 4.67
N ARG A 245 -4.87 28.51 5.10
CA ARG A 245 -4.41 28.69 6.48
C ARG A 245 -3.75 30.04 6.74
N LYS A 246 -3.52 30.84 5.71
CA LYS A 246 -2.94 32.19 5.84
C LYS A 246 -3.97 33.31 6.12
N ASN A 247 -5.25 32.96 6.06
CA ASN A 247 -6.37 33.86 6.33
C ASN A 247 -6.98 33.58 7.70
#